data_899699d33e7a6a937c470aee608e3245
#
_entry.id   899699d33e7a6a937c470aee608e3245
#
_cell.length_a   1.000
_cell.length_b   1.000
_cell.length_c   1.000
_cell.angle_alpha   90.00
_cell.angle_beta   90.00
_cell.angle_gamma   90.00
#
_symmetry.space_group_name_H-M   'P 1'
#
loop_
_entity.id
_entity.type
_entity.pdbx_description
1 polymer ?
#
loop_
_entity_poly.entity_id
_entity_poly.type
_entity_poly.pdbx_seq_one_letter_code
_entity_poly.pdbx_strand_id
1 'polypeptide(L)'
;MNRREFSAGLLVAAGSIGLAPFIRASGAAPLRINGARLNEHLKALSEFGKNPQGGVSRVAYSEADRQGREYVIGLMRAAKLDVQIDAAGNLVGRREAANNDDRLLPILFGSHVDSVPEGGNYDGDVGSLGAIEVAQTLAENNVMLRHPIEVIIFQNEEGGLIGSE
;
A
#
# COMPACT_ATOMS: atom_id res chain seq x y z
N MET A 1 -34.07 -7.75 -28.45
CA MET A 1 -32.73 -7.37 -28.94
C MET A 1 -31.80 -8.58 -28.74
N ASN A 2 -31.34 -9.21 -29.82
CA ASN A 2 -30.48 -10.37 -29.73
C ASN A 2 -28.99 -9.96 -29.72
N ARG A 3 -28.06 -10.91 -29.42
CA ARG A 3 -26.62 -10.63 -29.34
C ARG A 3 -26.03 -10.01 -30.61
N ARG A 4 -26.56 -10.34 -31.78
CA ARG A 4 -26.11 -9.82 -33.09
C ARG A 4 -26.53 -8.35 -33.30
N GLU A 5 -27.74 -8.00 -32.85
CA GLU A 5 -28.24 -6.64 -32.90
C GLU A 5 -27.48 -5.71 -31.95
N PHE A 6 -27.11 -6.21 -30.78
CA PHE A 6 -26.26 -5.49 -29.83
C PHE A 6 -24.86 -5.23 -30.38
N SER A 7 -24.24 -6.22 -31.01
CA SER A 7 -22.89 -6.08 -31.62
C SER A 7 -22.89 -5.16 -32.85
N ALA A 8 -23.96 -5.17 -33.63
CA ALA A 8 -24.09 -4.25 -34.75
C ALA A 8 -24.32 -2.79 -34.33
N GLY A 9 -25.08 -2.58 -33.24
CA GLY A 9 -25.26 -1.27 -32.62
C GLY A 9 -23.97 -0.68 -32.06
N LEU A 10 -23.08 -1.52 -31.51
CA LEU A 10 -21.79 -1.09 -31.01
C LEU A 10 -20.82 -0.65 -32.10
N LEU A 11 -20.87 -1.31 -33.26
CA LEU A 11 -20.04 -0.97 -34.44
C LEU A 11 -20.45 0.36 -35.10
N VAL A 12 -21.75 0.70 -35.09
CA VAL A 12 -22.23 1.97 -35.62
C VAL A 12 -21.92 3.14 -34.66
N ALA A 13 -21.92 2.91 -33.35
CA ALA A 13 -21.54 3.92 -32.38
C ALA A 13 -20.03 4.24 -32.36
N ALA A 14 -19.17 3.30 -32.80
CA ALA A 14 -17.73 3.51 -32.89
C ALA A 14 -17.28 4.35 -34.09
N GLY A 15 -18.15 4.50 -35.10
CA GLY A 15 -17.83 5.22 -36.34
C GLY A 15 -17.98 6.75 -36.31
N SER A 16 -18.51 7.32 -35.21
CA SER A 16 -18.79 8.77 -35.10
C SER A 16 -18.02 9.44 -33.93
N ILE A 17 -17.10 8.73 -33.28
CA ILE A 17 -16.18 9.38 -32.34
C ILE A 17 -15.09 10.02 -33.21
N GLY A 18 -15.25 11.30 -33.51
CA GLY A 18 -14.21 12.13 -34.12
C GLY A 18 -12.92 11.89 -33.32
N LEU A 19 -11.80 11.77 -34.07
CA LEU A 19 -10.44 11.74 -33.55
C LEU A 19 -10.23 12.91 -32.57
N ALA A 20 -10.66 12.73 -31.30
CA ALA A 20 -10.11 13.55 -30.26
C ALA A 20 -8.59 13.32 -30.29
N PRO A 21 -7.78 14.37 -30.39
CA PRO A 21 -6.34 14.18 -30.33
C PRO A 21 -6.05 13.40 -29.04
N PHE A 22 -5.53 12.19 -29.20
CA PHE A 22 -4.91 11.50 -28.08
C PHE A 22 -3.88 12.50 -27.54
N ILE A 23 -4.18 13.14 -26.44
CA ILE A 23 -3.18 13.91 -25.71
C ILE A 23 -2.12 12.87 -25.38
N ARG A 24 -1.07 12.82 -26.19
CA ARG A 24 0.14 12.10 -25.84
C ARG A 24 0.56 12.66 -24.50
N ALA A 25 0.34 11.87 -23.47
CA ALA A 25 0.97 12.15 -22.18
C ALA A 25 2.44 12.44 -22.50
N SER A 26 2.85 13.65 -22.24
CA SER A 26 4.22 14.12 -22.34
C SER A 26 5.14 13.01 -21.87
N GLY A 27 6.17 12.65 -22.64
CA GLY A 27 6.99 11.46 -22.53
C GLY A 27 7.82 11.31 -21.23
N ALA A 28 7.16 11.46 -20.09
CA ALA A 28 7.72 11.04 -18.81
C ALA A 28 7.80 9.50 -18.79
N ALA A 29 8.98 8.98 -18.50
CA ALA A 29 9.14 7.54 -18.30
C ALA A 29 8.11 7.05 -17.26
N PRO A 30 7.51 5.86 -17.46
CA PRO A 30 6.55 5.32 -16.51
C PRO A 30 7.23 5.16 -15.15
N LEU A 31 6.54 5.60 -14.09
CA LEU A 31 7.01 5.39 -12.72
C LEU A 31 7.15 3.89 -12.46
N ARG A 32 8.26 3.50 -11.85
CA ARG A 32 8.52 2.13 -11.45
C ARG A 32 8.97 2.12 -10.00
N ILE A 33 8.41 1.20 -9.22
CA ILE A 33 8.87 0.93 -7.86
C ILE A 33 10.31 0.38 -7.87
N ASN A 34 11.04 0.60 -6.79
CA ASN A 34 12.35 -0.03 -6.59
C ASN A 34 12.17 -1.42 -5.96
N GLY A 35 12.05 -2.45 -6.81
CA GLY A 35 11.87 -3.82 -6.35
C GLY A 35 13.03 -4.37 -5.50
N ALA A 36 14.26 -3.88 -5.71
CA ALA A 36 15.41 -4.28 -4.88
C ALA A 36 15.22 -3.75 -3.44
N ARG A 37 14.89 -2.47 -3.29
CA ARG A 37 14.61 -1.85 -1.99
C ARG A 37 13.43 -2.53 -1.28
N LEU A 38 12.35 -2.82 -1.99
CA LEU A 38 11.21 -3.55 -1.43
C LEU A 38 11.65 -4.91 -0.86
N ASN A 39 12.43 -5.68 -1.62
CA ASN A 39 12.93 -6.98 -1.15
C ASN A 39 13.89 -6.85 0.03
N GLU A 40 14.72 -5.81 0.07
CA GLU A 40 15.59 -5.52 1.23
C GLU A 40 14.77 -5.22 2.48
N HIS A 41 13.71 -4.43 2.36
CA HIS A 41 12.82 -4.14 3.48
C HIS A 41 12.02 -5.35 3.95
N LEU A 42 11.52 -6.19 3.04
CA LEU A 42 10.87 -7.47 3.39
C LEU A 42 11.83 -8.37 4.17
N LYS A 43 13.07 -8.50 3.70
CA LYS A 43 14.10 -9.26 4.41
C LYS A 43 14.42 -8.67 5.79
N ALA A 44 14.54 -7.35 5.90
CA ALA A 44 14.84 -6.70 7.17
C ALA A 44 13.67 -6.86 8.16
N LEU A 45 12.42 -6.72 7.69
CA LEU A 45 11.24 -6.91 8.53
C LEU A 45 11.12 -8.35 9.04
N SER A 46 11.54 -9.35 8.23
CA SER A 46 11.51 -10.76 8.63
C SER A 46 12.49 -11.12 9.76
N GLU A 47 13.42 -10.26 10.12
CA GLU A 47 14.31 -10.49 11.28
C GLU A 47 13.59 -10.25 12.62
N PHE A 48 12.48 -9.47 12.64
CA PHE A 48 11.69 -9.26 13.85
C PHE A 48 10.72 -10.43 14.06
N GLY A 49 10.97 -11.22 15.08
CA GLY A 49 10.22 -12.44 15.40
C GLY A 49 10.67 -13.67 14.59
N LYS A 50 11.84 -13.63 13.96
CA LYS A 50 12.40 -14.73 13.17
C LYS A 50 12.48 -16.04 13.96
N ASN A 51 11.97 -17.10 13.35
CA ASN A 51 12.04 -18.46 13.87
C ASN A 51 13.27 -19.22 13.38
N PRO A 52 13.77 -20.20 14.13
CA PRO A 52 14.85 -21.07 13.67
C PRO A 52 14.55 -21.79 12.37
N GLN A 53 13.27 -22.05 12.07
CA GLN A 53 12.78 -22.71 10.87
C GLN A 53 12.67 -21.80 9.65
N GLY A 54 12.92 -20.48 9.82
CA GLY A 54 12.93 -19.51 8.72
C GLY A 54 11.63 -18.71 8.52
N GLY A 55 10.58 -18.99 9.31
CA GLY A 55 9.37 -18.15 9.39
C GLY A 55 9.49 -17.07 10.46
N VAL A 56 8.38 -16.41 10.76
CA VAL A 56 8.27 -15.38 11.79
C VAL A 56 7.16 -15.68 12.79
N SER A 57 7.36 -15.25 14.05
CA SER A 57 6.33 -15.18 15.07
C SER A 57 6.28 -13.73 15.59
N ARG A 58 5.72 -12.85 14.76
CA ARG A 58 5.50 -11.44 15.07
C ARG A 58 4.05 -11.23 15.49
N VAL A 59 3.64 -11.97 16.49
CA VAL A 59 2.27 -11.93 16.99
C VAL A 59 1.94 -10.53 17.51
N ALA A 60 0.77 -10.02 17.16
CA ALA A 60 0.32 -8.69 17.56
C ALA A 60 0.52 -8.43 19.06
N TYR A 61 0.92 -7.22 19.42
CA TYR A 61 1.24 -6.75 20.78
C TYR A 61 2.46 -7.42 21.44
N SER A 62 3.16 -8.32 20.76
CA SER A 62 4.43 -8.87 21.25
C SER A 62 5.58 -7.87 21.11
N GLU A 63 6.71 -8.17 21.73
CA GLU A 63 7.92 -7.35 21.57
C GLU A 63 8.42 -7.37 20.12
N ALA A 64 8.29 -8.50 19.42
CA ALA A 64 8.62 -8.60 17.99
C ALA A 64 7.72 -7.72 17.13
N ASP A 65 6.41 -7.67 17.43
CA ASP A 65 5.48 -6.76 16.76
C ASP A 65 5.84 -5.30 17.02
N ARG A 66 6.10 -4.93 18.26
CA ARG A 66 6.53 -3.58 18.62
C ARG A 66 7.75 -3.13 17.81
N GLN A 67 8.79 -3.98 17.74
CA GLN A 67 10.03 -3.70 16.99
C GLN A 67 9.78 -3.63 15.48
N GLY A 68 9.00 -4.56 14.91
CA GLY A 68 8.63 -4.56 13.50
C GLY A 68 7.86 -3.29 13.12
N ARG A 69 6.91 -2.87 13.95
CA ARG A 69 6.15 -1.64 13.75
C ARG A 69 7.01 -0.37 13.85
N GLU A 70 7.96 -0.31 14.79
CA GLU A 70 8.92 0.79 14.85
C GLU A 70 9.77 0.89 13.58
N TYR A 71 10.22 -0.24 13.05
CA TYR A 71 10.92 -0.30 11.77
C TYR A 71 10.04 0.26 10.64
N VAL A 72 8.79 -0.19 10.54
CA VAL A 72 7.83 0.26 9.52
C VAL A 72 7.52 1.75 9.64
N ILE A 73 7.35 2.29 10.85
CA ILE A 73 7.20 3.74 11.08
C ILE A 73 8.40 4.51 10.50
N GLY A 74 9.61 3.98 10.68
CA GLY A 74 10.81 4.57 10.09
C GLY A 74 10.74 4.65 8.57
N LEU A 75 10.29 3.58 7.92
CA LEU A 75 10.11 3.53 6.46
C LEU A 75 9.01 4.50 5.98
N MET A 76 7.87 4.55 6.67
CA MET A 76 6.79 5.47 6.35
C MET A 76 7.26 6.94 6.40
N ARG A 77 8.02 7.30 7.44
CA ARG A 77 8.61 8.65 7.56
C ARG A 77 9.64 8.95 6.46
N ALA A 78 10.47 7.97 6.10
CA ALA A 78 11.41 8.09 4.98
C ALA A 78 10.66 8.34 3.65
N ALA A 79 9.50 7.71 3.46
CA ALA A 79 8.60 7.92 2.33
C ALA A 79 7.84 9.26 2.37
N LYS A 80 8.15 10.16 3.33
CA LYS A 80 7.52 11.48 3.51
C LYS A 80 6.04 11.40 3.87
N LEU A 81 5.65 10.35 4.59
CA LEU A 81 4.33 10.24 5.19
C LEU A 81 4.36 10.88 6.60
N ASP A 82 3.30 11.62 6.93
CA ASP A 82 3.00 12.01 8.31
C ASP A 82 2.34 10.83 9.01
N VAL A 83 3.00 10.30 10.06
CA VAL A 83 2.62 9.02 10.68
C VAL A 83 1.95 9.26 12.02
N GLN A 84 0.75 8.72 12.16
CA GLN A 84 -0.03 8.72 13.39
C GLN A 84 -0.42 7.29 13.76
N ILE A 85 -0.70 7.06 15.03
CA ILE A 85 -1.27 5.82 15.55
C ILE A 85 -2.69 6.15 15.99
N ASP A 86 -3.66 5.44 15.43
CA ASP A 86 -5.06 5.64 15.80
C ASP A 86 -5.44 4.95 17.12
N ALA A 87 -6.68 5.15 17.56
CA ALA A 87 -7.17 4.59 18.83
C ALA A 87 -7.24 3.05 18.85
N ALA A 88 -7.27 2.40 17.67
CA ALA A 88 -7.23 0.94 17.54
C ALA A 88 -5.79 0.41 17.46
N GLY A 89 -4.81 1.30 17.38
CA GLY A 89 -3.40 0.95 17.25
C GLY A 89 -2.90 0.86 15.81
N ASN A 90 -3.74 1.12 14.80
CA ASN A 90 -3.29 1.12 13.42
C ASN A 90 -2.28 2.24 13.16
N LEU A 91 -1.27 1.98 12.34
CA LEU A 91 -0.39 3.02 11.83
C LEU A 91 -1.04 3.64 10.60
N VAL A 92 -1.20 4.94 10.58
CA VAL A 92 -1.73 5.68 9.42
C VAL A 92 -0.70 6.71 9.00
N GLY A 93 -0.16 6.54 7.80
CA GLY A 93 0.78 7.48 7.20
C GLY A 93 0.13 8.27 6.09
N ARG A 94 -0.01 9.58 6.25
CA ARG A 94 -0.70 10.47 5.33
C ARG A 94 0.27 11.32 4.52
N ARG A 95 -0.06 11.53 3.26
CA ARG A 95 0.55 12.53 2.38
C ARG A 95 -0.53 13.35 1.72
N GLU A 96 -0.41 14.66 1.81
CA GLU A 96 -1.40 15.59 1.31
C GLU A 96 -1.48 15.64 -0.22
N ALA A 97 -2.63 16.10 -0.71
CA ALA A 97 -2.89 16.33 -2.12
C ALA A 97 -2.21 17.62 -2.62
N ALA A 98 -2.10 17.75 -3.95
CA ALA A 98 -1.52 18.92 -4.60
C ALA A 98 -2.20 20.24 -4.24
N ASN A 99 -3.50 20.22 -4.00
CA ASN A 99 -4.32 21.44 -3.83
C ASN A 99 -4.90 21.61 -2.41
N ASN A 100 -4.57 20.71 -1.47
CA ASN A 100 -5.13 20.70 -0.10
C ASN A 100 -6.65 20.93 -0.08
N ASP A 101 -7.39 20.26 -0.99
CA ASP A 101 -8.84 20.34 -1.03
C ASP A 101 -9.43 19.36 0.00
N ASP A 102 -9.81 19.86 1.16
CA ASP A 102 -10.36 19.08 2.29
C ASP A 102 -11.64 18.31 1.96
N ARG A 103 -12.26 18.59 0.81
CA ARG A 103 -13.44 17.85 0.32
C ARG A 103 -13.08 16.54 -0.35
N LEU A 104 -11.81 16.33 -0.71
CA LEU A 104 -11.33 15.12 -1.35
C LEU A 104 -10.94 14.09 -0.30
N LEU A 105 -11.67 12.99 -0.28
CA LEU A 105 -11.33 11.85 0.58
C LEU A 105 -9.99 11.23 0.16
N PRO A 106 -9.17 10.73 1.11
CA PRO A 106 -7.93 10.06 0.80
C PRO A 106 -8.15 8.75 0.06
N ILE A 107 -7.17 8.36 -0.76
CA ILE A 107 -7.05 7.00 -1.26
C ILE A 107 -6.30 6.22 -0.20
N LEU A 108 -7.00 5.28 0.44
CA LEU A 108 -6.48 4.44 1.51
C LEU A 108 -6.04 3.08 0.95
N PHE A 109 -4.83 2.64 1.29
CA PHE A 109 -4.29 1.34 0.91
C PHE A 109 -3.22 0.88 1.90
N GLY A 110 -3.05 -0.42 2.03
CA GLY A 110 -2.10 -1.00 2.99
C GLY A 110 -2.46 -2.44 3.32
N SER A 111 -1.94 -2.95 4.43
CA SER A 111 -2.18 -4.28 4.95
C SER A 111 -1.79 -4.33 6.44
N HIS A 112 -1.20 -5.43 6.93
CA HIS A 112 -0.72 -5.62 8.30
C HIS A 112 0.75 -6.05 8.31
N VAL A 113 1.34 -6.14 9.50
CA VAL A 113 2.68 -6.69 9.69
C VAL A 113 2.78 -7.67 10.85
N ASP A 114 1.70 -7.85 11.61
CA ASP A 114 1.62 -8.95 12.56
C ASP A 114 1.50 -10.29 11.82
N SER A 115 1.84 -11.37 12.46
CA SER A 115 1.76 -12.73 11.92
C SER A 115 1.18 -13.70 12.94
N VAL A 116 0.62 -14.80 12.47
CA VAL A 116 0.39 -15.98 13.31
C VAL A 116 1.73 -16.54 13.82
N PRO A 117 1.74 -17.32 14.92
CA PRO A 117 2.92 -18.07 15.32
C PRO A 117 3.44 -18.95 14.17
N GLU A 118 4.76 -18.93 13.96
CA GLU A 118 5.43 -19.66 12.86
C GLU A 118 4.91 -19.32 11.46
N GLY A 119 4.42 -18.08 11.28
CA GLY A 119 3.88 -17.58 10.03
C GLY A 119 4.92 -17.39 8.93
N GLY A 120 4.43 -17.05 7.72
CA GLY A 120 5.27 -16.71 6.58
C GLY A 120 5.85 -15.31 6.65
N ASN A 121 6.89 -15.06 5.85
CA ASN A 121 7.60 -13.75 5.81
C ASN A 121 6.98 -12.75 4.83
N TYR A 122 5.83 -13.05 4.24
CA TYR A 122 5.27 -12.26 3.14
C TYR A 122 3.81 -11.89 3.33
N ASP A 123 3.08 -12.67 4.13
CA ASP A 123 1.68 -12.39 4.46
C ASP A 123 1.56 -11.04 5.17
N GLY A 124 0.66 -10.19 4.74
CA GLY A 124 0.55 -8.81 5.17
C GLY A 124 1.74 -7.91 4.78
N ASP A 125 2.96 -8.40 5.00
CA ASP A 125 4.21 -7.66 4.82
C ASP A 125 4.38 -7.13 3.39
N VAL A 126 4.05 -7.93 2.35
CA VAL A 126 4.15 -7.48 0.96
C VAL A 126 3.18 -6.34 0.67
N GLY A 127 1.95 -6.42 1.17
CA GLY A 127 0.95 -5.37 1.01
C GLY A 127 1.37 -4.08 1.72
N SER A 128 1.85 -4.19 2.94
CA SER A 128 2.30 -3.08 3.78
C SER A 128 3.54 -2.38 3.21
N LEU A 129 4.60 -3.13 2.95
CA LEU A 129 5.85 -2.57 2.43
C LEU A 129 5.72 -2.14 0.96
N GLY A 130 4.88 -2.83 0.16
CA GLY A 130 4.54 -2.42 -1.19
C GLY A 130 3.81 -1.07 -1.22
N ALA A 131 2.88 -0.84 -0.29
CA ALA A 131 2.20 0.44 -0.13
C ALA A 131 3.18 1.57 0.22
N ILE A 132 4.11 1.32 1.15
CA ILE A 132 5.16 2.28 1.52
C ILE A 132 6.09 2.54 0.33
N GLU A 133 6.48 1.51 -0.43
CA GLU A 133 7.33 1.66 -1.61
C GLU A 133 6.66 2.50 -2.71
N VAL A 134 5.34 2.38 -2.89
CA VAL A 134 4.57 3.25 -3.79
C VAL A 134 4.64 4.71 -3.31
N ALA A 135 4.39 4.96 -2.02
CA ALA A 135 4.48 6.31 -1.46
C ALA A 135 5.90 6.90 -1.60
N GLN A 136 6.93 6.09 -1.34
CA GLN A 136 8.34 6.46 -1.52
C GLN A 136 8.65 6.82 -2.99
N THR A 137 8.21 5.99 -3.93
CA THR A 137 8.41 6.23 -5.37
C THR A 137 7.74 7.53 -5.81
N LEU A 138 6.53 7.82 -5.36
CA LEU A 138 5.84 9.07 -5.63
C LEU A 138 6.60 10.28 -5.05
N ALA A 139 7.12 10.13 -3.83
CA ALA A 139 7.87 11.20 -3.17
C ALA A 139 9.20 11.51 -3.88
N GLU A 140 9.97 10.48 -4.24
CA GLU A 140 11.25 10.61 -4.94
C GLU A 140 11.12 11.25 -6.32
N ASN A 141 9.98 11.03 -6.99
CA ASN A 141 9.71 11.60 -8.31
C ASN A 141 8.91 12.92 -8.24
N ASN A 142 8.71 13.49 -7.05
CA ASN A 142 7.94 14.72 -6.82
C ASN A 142 6.53 14.68 -7.43
N VAL A 143 5.92 13.49 -7.47
CA VAL A 143 4.56 13.33 -8.00
C VAL A 143 3.55 13.76 -6.94
N MET A 144 2.78 14.79 -7.25
CA MET A 144 1.67 15.23 -6.43
C MET A 144 0.36 14.67 -7.01
N LEU A 145 -0.42 14.01 -6.18
CA LEU A 145 -1.71 13.44 -6.57
C LEU A 145 -2.84 14.43 -6.33
N ARG A 146 -3.96 14.23 -7.01
CA ARG A 146 -5.18 15.02 -6.80
C ARG A 146 -5.80 14.75 -5.43
N HIS A 147 -5.79 13.49 -4.98
CA HIS A 147 -6.30 13.06 -3.69
C HIS A 147 -5.15 12.90 -2.70
N PRO A 148 -5.37 13.16 -1.41
CA PRO A 148 -4.46 12.68 -0.38
C PRO A 148 -4.31 11.16 -0.49
N ILE A 149 -3.18 10.63 -0.03
CA ILE A 149 -3.02 9.19 0.15
C ILE A 149 -2.81 8.86 1.62
N GLU A 150 -3.31 7.72 2.03
CA GLU A 150 -3.08 7.16 3.36
C GLU A 150 -2.62 5.71 3.22
N VAL A 151 -1.43 5.43 3.76
CA VAL A 151 -0.94 4.07 3.95
C VAL A 151 -1.35 3.62 5.34
N ILE A 152 -2.15 2.55 5.42
CA ILE A 152 -2.58 1.97 6.69
C ILE A 152 -1.89 0.64 6.95
N ILE A 153 -1.42 0.45 8.19
CA ILE A 153 -0.93 -0.83 8.70
C ILE A 153 -1.83 -1.22 9.86
N PHE A 154 -2.68 -2.21 9.61
CA PHE A 154 -3.63 -2.70 10.60
C PHE A 154 -2.93 -3.34 11.78
N GLN A 155 -3.48 -3.16 12.98
CA GLN A 155 -3.02 -3.79 14.21
C GLN A 155 -3.84 -5.05 14.46
N ASN A 156 -3.17 -6.18 14.74
CA ASN A 156 -3.81 -7.45 15.10
C ASN A 156 -4.80 -7.95 14.02
N GLU A 157 -4.39 -7.90 12.77
CA GLU A 157 -5.21 -8.37 11.64
C GLU A 157 -5.43 -9.88 11.74
N GLU A 158 -4.39 -10.62 12.12
CA GLU A 158 -4.40 -12.08 12.29
C GLU A 158 -5.19 -12.55 13.54
N GLY A 159 -5.61 -11.63 14.41
CA GLY A 159 -6.49 -11.96 15.54
C GLY A 159 -5.88 -12.79 16.65
N GLY A 160 -4.55 -12.90 16.71
CA GLY A 160 -3.83 -13.93 17.48
C GLY A 160 -3.92 -13.86 18.99
N LEU A 161 -4.42 -12.78 19.63
CA LEU A 161 -4.41 -12.65 21.10
C LEU A 161 -5.72 -12.14 21.72
N ILE A 162 -6.73 -11.76 20.96
CA ILE A 162 -7.97 -11.22 21.49
C ILE A 162 -9.13 -12.08 21.02
N GLY A 163 -9.65 -12.93 21.90
CA GLY A 163 -10.92 -13.61 21.68
C GLY A 163 -10.90 -15.11 21.49
N SER A 164 -9.83 -15.79 21.85
CA SER A 164 -9.76 -17.26 21.89
C SER A 164 -9.68 -17.79 23.32
N GLU A 165 -10.56 -17.36 24.22
CA GLU A 165 -10.87 -18.08 25.45
C GLU A 165 -12.27 -18.67 25.36
#